data_16a20bcaaa997caeab84dbc7d5f0316a
#
_entry.id   16a20bcaaa997caeab84dbc7d5f0316a
#
_cell.length_a   1.000
_cell.length_b   1.000
_cell.length_c   1.000
_cell.angle_alpha   90.00
_cell.angle_beta   90.00
_cell.angle_gamma   90.00
#
_symmetry.space_group_name_H-M   'P 1'
#
loop_
_entity.id
_entity.type
_entity.pdbx_description
1 polymer ?
#
loop_
_entity_poly.entity_id
_entity_poly.type
_entity_poly.pdbx_seq_one_letter_code
_entity_poly.pdbx_strand_id
1 'polypeptide(L)'
;MSKFTWQRWTLLILLALGALLIGLRLTRHKGASGPPPAPTTTTTTTAAAAPELDLAPLDLLAASELVLVQQLDVSGSLRAVDSAFVKAKVAAELKALTVREGDAVRAGQLLGQLDSTEFDWRLRQAEQQAAAARAQLEIAQRQLGNNKALVAQGFISPTALDLSTSNEAAAQANLQAALAAVELARKARADTRLVAPISGLVAQRLAQPGERLPLDARVLQIVDLSRMELEAAVAPQDLALLRIGASARVQVEGSSEPLAATVVRINPSAQPGARSVTAYLRVTPHASLRDGLFARASIALDQRKLLAIPASAVRNDQARPYALRIEGNSAVRQPLTLGQQGLPADAKLPRQDWVEIVSGLRAGDRVLAASAGLVPDGARLKLPSSAPAAPAAPAAPAAPAAPAPTTPAAR
;
A
#
# COMPACT_ATOMS: atom_id res chain seq x y z
N MET A 1 1.81 -32.39 -43.43
CA MET A 1 2.13 -33.74 -42.92
C MET A 1 3.63 -33.99 -43.12
N SER A 2 4.53 -33.61 -42.20
CA SER A 2 5.97 -34.07 -42.24
C SER A 2 6.82 -33.47 -41.11
N LYS A 3 6.32 -33.31 -39.88
CA LYS A 3 7.18 -32.90 -38.74
C LYS A 3 7.14 -33.89 -37.57
N PHE A 4 6.47 -35.03 -37.70
CA PHE A 4 6.23 -35.96 -36.54
C PHE A 4 7.21 -37.16 -36.54
N THR A 5 8.03 -37.35 -37.56
CA THR A 5 8.93 -38.53 -37.68
C THR A 5 10.34 -38.28 -37.17
N TRP A 6 10.81 -37.05 -37.08
CA TRP A 6 12.19 -36.74 -36.69
C TRP A 6 12.42 -36.79 -35.15
N GLN A 7 11.42 -36.49 -34.35
CA GLN A 7 11.55 -36.58 -32.88
C GLN A 7 11.62 -38.01 -32.35
N ARG A 8 11.08 -39.00 -33.08
CA ARG A 8 11.14 -40.41 -32.67
C ARG A 8 12.54 -41.02 -32.94
N TRP A 9 13.26 -40.57 -33.92
CA TRP A 9 14.60 -41.04 -34.23
C TRP A 9 15.66 -40.47 -33.27
N THR A 10 15.53 -39.26 -32.79
CA THR A 10 16.45 -38.66 -31.78
C THR A 10 16.35 -39.34 -30.44
N LEU A 11 15.16 -39.79 -30.03
CA LEU A 11 14.94 -40.51 -28.78
C LEU A 11 15.53 -41.92 -28.76
N LEU A 12 15.51 -42.60 -29.90
CA LEU A 12 16.12 -43.94 -30.08
C LEU A 12 17.66 -43.88 -30.08
N ILE A 13 18.26 -42.86 -30.64
CA ILE A 13 19.72 -42.67 -30.66
C ILE A 13 20.23 -42.35 -29.25
N LEU A 14 19.52 -41.55 -28.44
CA LEU A 14 19.88 -41.26 -27.05
C LEU A 14 19.77 -42.48 -26.12
N LEU A 15 18.80 -43.37 -26.36
CA LEU A 15 18.63 -44.61 -25.61
C LEU A 15 19.75 -45.64 -25.94
N ALA A 16 20.17 -45.72 -27.21
CA ALA A 16 21.25 -46.58 -27.62
C ALA A 16 22.62 -46.11 -27.09
N LEU A 17 22.87 -44.80 -27.01
CA LEU A 17 24.10 -44.22 -26.44
C LEU A 17 24.17 -44.43 -24.92
N GLY A 18 23.03 -44.37 -24.21
CA GLY A 18 22.95 -44.64 -22.75
C GLY A 18 23.25 -46.09 -22.40
N ALA A 19 22.77 -47.06 -23.21
CA ALA A 19 23.03 -48.48 -23.02
C ALA A 19 24.52 -48.86 -23.27
N LEU A 20 25.18 -48.20 -24.23
CA LEU A 20 26.61 -48.40 -24.52
C LEU A 20 27.51 -47.92 -23.37
N LEU A 21 27.17 -46.80 -22.73
CA LEU A 21 27.94 -46.27 -21.58
C LEU A 21 27.78 -47.06 -20.31
N ILE A 22 26.64 -47.70 -20.11
CA ILE A 22 26.40 -48.61 -18.93
C ILE A 22 27.14 -49.94 -19.15
N GLY A 23 27.18 -50.46 -20.37
CA GLY A 23 27.93 -51.67 -20.73
C GLY A 23 29.46 -51.55 -20.49
N LEU A 24 30.04 -50.38 -20.73
CA LEU A 24 31.48 -50.13 -20.60
C LEU A 24 31.93 -49.99 -19.13
N ARG A 25 31.02 -49.70 -18.19
CA ARG A 25 31.36 -49.64 -16.74
C ARG A 25 31.30 -50.97 -16.01
N LEU A 26 30.64 -51.97 -16.59
CA LEU A 26 30.48 -53.31 -15.96
C LEU A 26 31.59 -54.28 -16.28
N THR A 27 32.50 -54.00 -17.22
CA THR A 27 33.59 -54.92 -17.61
C THR A 27 34.94 -54.63 -16.96
N ARG A 28 35.05 -53.67 -16.02
CA ARG A 28 36.35 -53.23 -15.46
C ARG A 28 36.62 -53.67 -14.02
N HIS A 29 35.89 -54.64 -13.48
CA HIS A 29 36.16 -55.19 -12.15
C HIS A 29 36.23 -56.72 -12.20
N LYS A 30 37.35 -57.26 -12.75
CA LYS A 30 37.82 -58.62 -12.40
C LYS A 30 39.33 -58.65 -12.51
N GLY A 31 39.97 -58.85 -11.36
CA GLY A 31 41.35 -59.33 -11.27
C GLY A 31 42.25 -58.49 -10.38
N ALA A 32 42.50 -58.99 -9.13
CA ALA A 32 43.85 -59.17 -8.57
C ALA A 32 43.79 -59.62 -7.11
N SER A 33 44.20 -60.80 -6.89
CA SER A 33 45.08 -61.41 -5.90
C SER A 33 45.29 -60.72 -4.52
N GLY A 34 45.12 -61.44 -3.43
CA GLY A 34 45.29 -61.00 -2.04
C GLY A 34 46.73 -60.75 -1.64
N PRO A 35 46.98 -59.99 -0.56
CA PRO A 35 48.25 -59.81 0.11
C PRO A 35 48.40 -60.74 1.35
N PRO A 36 49.66 -60.98 1.79
CA PRO A 36 50.01 -61.85 2.94
C PRO A 36 49.78 -61.17 4.31
N PRO A 37 49.74 -61.90 5.41
CA PRO A 37 49.42 -61.38 6.73
C PRO A 37 50.55 -60.52 7.30
N ALA A 38 50.28 -59.36 7.82
CA ALA A 38 51.17 -58.46 8.54
C ALA A 38 50.95 -58.64 10.11
N PRO A 39 51.97 -58.36 10.91
CA PRO A 39 52.00 -58.66 12.33
C PRO A 39 51.08 -57.74 13.15
N THR A 40 50.45 -58.30 14.13
CA THR A 40 49.61 -57.69 15.17
C THR A 40 50.45 -56.73 16.03
N THR A 41 50.38 -55.45 15.78
CA THR A 41 50.85 -54.42 16.69
C THR A 41 49.66 -53.97 17.53
N THR A 42 49.62 -54.26 18.77
CA THR A 42 48.70 -53.81 19.79
C THR A 42 48.93 -52.31 19.98
N THR A 43 48.19 -51.46 19.26
CA THR A 43 48.18 -50.00 19.47
C THR A 43 47.22 -49.73 20.61
N THR A 44 47.74 -49.43 21.76
CA THR A 44 47.04 -48.85 22.91
C THR A 44 46.44 -47.53 22.41
N THR A 45 45.12 -47.53 22.16
CA THR A 45 44.38 -46.29 21.80
C THR A 45 44.36 -45.41 23.05
N THR A 46 45.32 -44.53 23.17
CA THR A 46 45.18 -43.32 24.01
C THR A 46 43.99 -42.53 23.46
N ALA A 47 42.93 -42.46 24.26
CA ALA A 47 41.77 -41.61 23.93
C ALA A 47 42.29 -40.20 23.72
N ALA A 48 42.40 -39.80 22.46
CA ALA A 48 42.68 -38.43 22.10
C ALA A 48 41.55 -37.58 22.69
N ALA A 49 41.91 -36.66 23.58
CA ALA A 49 40.99 -35.66 24.10
C ALA A 49 40.28 -34.99 22.88
N ALA A 50 38.97 -35.09 22.87
CA ALA A 50 38.18 -34.46 21.81
C ALA A 50 38.62 -32.96 21.70
N PRO A 51 38.86 -32.44 20.49
CA PRO A 51 39.31 -31.07 20.32
C PRO A 51 38.30 -30.12 20.99
N GLU A 52 38.77 -29.29 21.91
CA GLU A 52 37.97 -28.25 22.51
C GLU A 52 37.75 -27.16 21.45
N LEU A 53 36.51 -26.85 21.18
CA LEU A 53 36.13 -25.80 20.22
C LEU A 53 36.14 -24.45 20.93
N ASP A 54 37.03 -23.55 20.51
CA ASP A 54 37.03 -22.14 20.97
C ASP A 54 35.85 -21.39 20.37
N LEU A 55 34.94 -20.87 21.21
CA LEU A 55 33.77 -20.12 20.80
C LEU A 55 34.02 -18.63 20.88
N ALA A 56 33.58 -17.91 19.83
CA ALA A 56 33.49 -16.44 19.88
C ALA A 56 32.30 -16.02 20.76
N PRO A 57 32.36 -14.87 21.45
CA PRO A 57 31.24 -14.35 22.24
C PRO A 57 29.96 -14.15 21.42
N LEU A 58 30.08 -13.92 20.09
CA LEU A 58 28.97 -13.77 19.14
C LEU A 58 28.27 -15.09 18.80
N ASP A 59 28.90 -16.23 19.09
CA ASP A 59 28.32 -17.55 18.85
C ASP A 59 27.40 -18.00 19.98
N LEU A 60 27.39 -17.29 21.10
CA LEU A 60 26.58 -17.56 22.27
C LEU A 60 25.31 -16.73 22.26
N LEU A 61 24.16 -17.38 22.06
CA LEU A 61 22.85 -16.76 22.07
C LEU A 61 22.06 -17.31 23.28
N ALA A 62 21.16 -16.51 23.84
CA ALA A 62 20.32 -16.93 24.95
C ALA A 62 18.85 -16.98 24.51
N ALA A 63 18.16 -18.05 24.94
CA ALA A 63 16.71 -18.12 24.83
C ALA A 63 16.11 -17.13 25.81
N SER A 64 15.36 -16.15 25.30
CA SER A 64 14.79 -15.08 26.11
C SER A 64 13.30 -14.88 25.83
N GLU A 65 12.57 -14.52 26.89
CA GLU A 65 11.20 -14.08 26.72
C GLU A 65 11.19 -12.65 26.18
N LEU A 66 10.68 -12.48 24.97
CA LEU A 66 10.58 -11.19 24.33
C LEU A 66 9.25 -11.04 23.59
N VAL A 67 8.89 -9.82 23.30
CA VAL A 67 7.71 -9.54 22.49
C VAL A 67 8.10 -9.69 21.02
N LEU A 68 7.56 -10.71 20.37
CA LEU A 68 7.67 -10.88 18.93
C LEU A 68 6.52 -10.16 18.23
N VAL A 69 6.85 -9.44 17.18
CA VAL A 69 5.90 -8.82 16.27
C VAL A 69 5.86 -9.67 15.01
N GLN A 70 4.74 -10.35 14.80
CA GLN A 70 4.49 -11.02 13.54
C GLN A 70 4.27 -9.97 12.47
N GLN A 71 4.95 -10.05 11.34
CA GLN A 71 4.81 -9.13 10.23
C GLN A 71 4.18 -9.83 9.03
N LEU A 72 3.34 -9.09 8.32
CA LEU A 72 2.79 -9.47 7.03
C LEU A 72 3.34 -8.54 5.97
N ASP A 73 4.13 -9.09 5.06
CA ASP A 73 4.65 -8.34 3.94
C ASP A 73 3.66 -8.37 2.78
N VAL A 74 3.29 -7.19 2.33
CA VAL A 74 2.36 -6.97 1.23
C VAL A 74 2.93 -5.95 0.26
N SER A 75 2.44 -5.96 -0.95
CA SER A 75 2.85 -5.00 -1.97
C SER A 75 1.65 -4.47 -2.74
N GLY A 76 1.83 -3.30 -3.34
CA GLY A 76 0.77 -2.67 -4.09
C GLY A 76 1.17 -1.34 -4.70
N SER A 77 0.19 -0.57 -5.15
CA SER A 77 0.39 0.75 -5.73
C SER A 77 -0.14 1.84 -4.82
N LEU A 78 0.58 2.93 -4.73
CA LEU A 78 0.13 4.16 -4.07
C LEU A 78 -0.95 4.83 -4.91
N ARG A 79 -2.06 5.22 -4.28
CA ARG A 79 -3.14 5.95 -4.92
C ARG A 79 -3.54 7.15 -4.09
N ALA A 80 -3.81 8.25 -4.80
CA ALA A 80 -4.45 9.40 -4.18
C ALA A 80 -5.91 9.06 -3.84
N VAL A 81 -6.34 9.36 -2.62
CA VAL A 81 -7.73 9.14 -2.18
C VAL A 81 -8.67 10.00 -3.00
N ASP A 82 -8.25 11.25 -3.26
CA ASP A 82 -9.02 12.18 -4.05
C ASP A 82 -8.34 12.39 -5.40
N SER A 83 -9.02 11.95 -6.44
CA SER A 83 -8.66 12.20 -7.83
C SER A 83 -9.89 12.55 -8.65
N ALA A 84 -9.76 13.44 -9.60
CA ALA A 84 -10.85 13.85 -10.45
C ALA A 84 -10.40 14.08 -11.89
N PHE A 85 -11.24 13.66 -12.84
CA PHE A 85 -11.09 14.02 -14.23
C PHE A 85 -11.92 15.29 -14.52
N VAL A 86 -11.27 16.30 -15.06
CA VAL A 86 -11.95 17.43 -15.68
C VAL A 86 -12.43 16.96 -17.05
N LYS A 87 -13.76 17.01 -17.25
CA LYS A 87 -14.40 16.55 -18.48
C LYS A 87 -15.05 17.72 -19.22
N ALA A 88 -15.13 17.62 -20.54
CA ALA A 88 -15.90 18.52 -21.37
C ALA A 88 -17.39 18.33 -21.10
N LYS A 89 -18.08 19.37 -20.62
CA LYS A 89 -19.52 19.35 -20.33
C LYS A 89 -20.38 19.70 -21.55
N VAL A 90 -19.73 20.17 -22.61
CA VAL A 90 -20.34 20.47 -23.92
C VAL A 90 -19.39 20.06 -25.02
N ALA A 91 -19.93 19.70 -26.18
CA ALA A 91 -19.13 19.36 -27.35
C ALA A 91 -18.65 20.62 -28.04
N ALA A 92 -17.32 20.87 -28.01
CA ALA A 92 -16.71 22.04 -28.65
C ALA A 92 -15.21 21.88 -28.84
N GLU A 93 -14.55 22.76 -29.56
CA GLU A 93 -13.10 22.80 -29.72
C GLU A 93 -12.44 23.37 -28.46
N LEU A 94 -11.33 22.76 -28.03
CA LEU A 94 -10.52 23.28 -26.93
C LEU A 94 -9.66 24.45 -27.42
N LYS A 95 -10.05 25.68 -27.09
CA LYS A 95 -9.32 26.90 -27.50
C LYS A 95 -8.04 27.12 -26.71
N ALA A 96 -8.12 26.96 -25.41
CA ALA A 96 -6.99 27.23 -24.53
C ALA A 96 -6.99 26.28 -23.32
N LEU A 97 -5.78 25.89 -22.91
CA LEU A 97 -5.50 25.18 -21.68
C LEU A 97 -4.35 25.90 -20.99
N THR A 98 -4.62 26.48 -19.81
CA THR A 98 -3.70 27.40 -19.12
C THR A 98 -2.73 26.70 -18.18
N VAL A 99 -2.95 25.40 -17.93
CA VAL A 99 -2.16 24.61 -16.97
C VAL A 99 -1.39 23.48 -17.65
N ARG A 100 -0.29 23.08 -17.03
CA ARG A 100 0.58 22.00 -17.46
C ARG A 100 0.61 20.88 -16.40
N GLU A 101 1.12 19.73 -16.79
CA GLU A 101 1.38 18.64 -15.87
C GLU A 101 2.37 19.08 -14.77
N GLY A 102 2.04 18.76 -13.52
CA GLY A 102 2.78 19.20 -12.34
C GLY A 102 2.31 20.51 -11.72
N ASP A 103 1.47 21.30 -12.42
CA ASP A 103 0.96 22.56 -11.86
C ASP A 103 -0.02 22.31 -10.71
N ALA A 104 0.10 23.15 -9.67
CA ALA A 104 -0.85 23.16 -8.55
C ALA A 104 -2.08 23.97 -8.92
N VAL A 105 -3.27 23.42 -8.66
CA VAL A 105 -4.56 24.02 -8.94
C VAL A 105 -5.48 24.02 -7.72
N ARG A 106 -6.38 24.99 -7.63
CA ARG A 106 -7.39 25.09 -6.56
C ARG A 106 -8.77 24.74 -7.11
N ALA A 107 -9.61 24.17 -6.27
CA ALA A 107 -11.01 23.95 -6.62
C ALA A 107 -11.68 25.24 -7.11
N GLY A 108 -12.43 25.18 -8.23
CA GLY A 108 -13.05 26.33 -8.90
C GLY A 108 -12.12 27.14 -9.80
N GLN A 109 -10.81 26.88 -9.82
CA GLN A 109 -9.86 27.58 -10.71
C GLN A 109 -10.17 27.27 -12.17
N LEU A 110 -10.11 28.30 -13.04
CA LEU A 110 -10.22 28.15 -14.48
C LEU A 110 -8.94 27.49 -15.02
N LEU A 111 -9.10 26.38 -15.71
CA LEU A 111 -8.01 25.58 -16.26
C LEU A 111 -7.88 25.71 -17.77
N GLY A 112 -8.99 26.00 -18.44
CA GLY A 112 -9.05 26.12 -19.88
C GLY A 112 -10.43 26.56 -20.36
N GLN A 113 -10.55 26.76 -21.66
CA GLN A 113 -11.78 27.22 -22.29
C GLN A 113 -12.03 26.51 -23.61
N LEU A 114 -13.25 26.01 -23.77
CA LEU A 114 -13.78 25.51 -25.01
C LEU A 114 -14.28 26.70 -25.86
N ASP A 115 -14.47 26.50 -27.14
CA ASP A 115 -15.08 27.52 -28.02
C ASP A 115 -16.51 27.82 -27.56
N SER A 116 -16.73 29.05 -27.13
CA SER A 116 -18.03 29.52 -26.66
C SER A 116 -18.87 30.19 -27.76
N THR A 117 -18.35 30.36 -28.98
CA THR A 117 -18.96 31.18 -30.03
C THR A 117 -20.42 30.77 -30.34
N GLU A 118 -20.66 29.48 -30.53
CA GLU A 118 -22.00 28.96 -30.77
C GLU A 118 -22.93 29.17 -29.56
N PHE A 119 -22.42 28.97 -28.36
CA PHE A 119 -23.16 29.12 -27.10
C PHE A 119 -23.49 30.60 -26.82
N ASP A 120 -22.58 31.51 -27.16
CA ASP A 120 -22.83 32.96 -27.08
C ASP A 120 -23.95 33.41 -28.01
N TRP A 121 -24.01 32.86 -29.24
CA TRP A 121 -25.11 33.15 -30.17
C TRP A 121 -26.43 32.56 -29.67
N ARG A 122 -26.45 31.35 -29.15
CA ARG A 122 -27.67 30.74 -28.58
C ARG A 122 -28.19 31.51 -27.38
N LEU A 123 -27.30 32.00 -26.51
CA LEU A 123 -27.67 32.86 -25.39
C LEU A 123 -28.30 34.13 -25.85
N ARG A 124 -27.67 34.86 -26.80
CA ARG A 124 -28.24 36.08 -27.36
C ARG A 124 -29.63 35.85 -28.01
N GLN A 125 -29.80 34.76 -28.74
CA GLN A 125 -31.09 34.38 -29.32
C GLN A 125 -32.16 34.22 -28.24
N ALA A 126 -31.87 33.47 -27.17
CA ALA A 126 -32.79 33.25 -26.05
C ALA A 126 -33.14 34.59 -25.35
N GLU A 127 -32.14 35.46 -25.14
CA GLU A 127 -32.33 36.78 -24.53
C GLU A 127 -33.27 37.67 -25.39
N GLN A 128 -33.16 37.64 -26.73
CA GLN A 128 -34.05 38.38 -27.62
C GLN A 128 -35.48 37.82 -27.60
N GLN A 129 -35.63 36.48 -27.48
CA GLN A 129 -36.95 35.86 -27.34
C GLN A 129 -37.60 36.24 -26.00
N ALA A 130 -36.85 36.27 -24.90
CA ALA A 130 -37.34 36.74 -23.61
C ALA A 130 -37.73 38.21 -23.61
N ALA A 131 -36.96 39.07 -24.30
CA ALA A 131 -37.30 40.49 -24.50
C ALA A 131 -38.62 40.67 -25.29
N ALA A 132 -38.82 39.90 -26.36
CA ALA A 132 -40.09 39.92 -27.12
C ALA A 132 -41.28 39.45 -26.28
N ALA A 133 -41.11 38.35 -25.51
CA ALA A 133 -42.17 37.87 -24.62
C ALA A 133 -42.50 38.86 -23.50
N ARG A 134 -41.50 39.60 -22.99
CA ARG A 134 -41.71 40.69 -22.02
C ARG A 134 -42.54 41.81 -22.61
N ALA A 135 -42.22 42.24 -23.83
CA ALA A 135 -43.00 43.29 -24.52
C ALA A 135 -44.46 42.84 -24.76
N GLN A 136 -44.67 41.54 -25.10
CA GLN A 136 -46.01 41.00 -25.27
C GLN A 136 -46.79 40.98 -23.95
N LEU A 137 -46.15 40.64 -22.82
CA LEU A 137 -46.76 40.73 -21.51
C LEU A 137 -47.16 42.16 -21.13
N GLU A 138 -46.31 43.16 -21.41
CA GLU A 138 -46.62 44.56 -21.15
C GLU A 138 -47.84 45.03 -21.95
N ILE A 139 -48.00 44.58 -23.21
CA ILE A 139 -49.19 44.88 -24.05
C ILE A 139 -50.41 44.23 -23.40
N ALA A 140 -50.36 42.95 -23.01
CA ALA A 140 -51.46 42.24 -22.37
C ALA A 140 -51.86 42.88 -21.02
N GLN A 141 -50.89 43.31 -20.20
CA GLN A 141 -51.12 44.00 -18.94
C GLN A 141 -51.81 45.37 -19.15
N ARG A 142 -51.37 46.18 -20.13
CA ARG A 142 -52.01 47.42 -20.47
C ARG A 142 -53.46 47.19 -20.94
N GLN A 143 -53.68 46.18 -21.79
CA GLN A 143 -55.03 45.84 -22.27
C GLN A 143 -55.94 45.40 -21.12
N LEU A 144 -55.43 44.57 -20.18
CA LEU A 144 -56.13 44.13 -18.96
C LEU A 144 -56.50 45.39 -18.10
N GLY A 145 -55.52 46.28 -17.86
CA GLY A 145 -55.75 47.53 -17.12
C GLY A 145 -56.87 48.38 -17.75
N ASN A 146 -56.84 48.61 -19.08
CA ASN A 146 -57.83 49.31 -19.80
C ASN A 146 -59.24 48.66 -19.70
N ASN A 147 -59.28 47.33 -19.90
CA ASN A 147 -60.55 46.57 -19.83
C ASN A 147 -61.14 46.57 -18.42
N LYS A 148 -60.31 46.50 -17.37
CA LYS A 148 -60.75 46.67 -15.95
C LYS A 148 -61.44 48.00 -15.72
N ALA A 149 -60.89 49.12 -16.24
CA ALA A 149 -61.48 50.44 -16.12
C ALA A 149 -62.81 50.58 -16.90
N LEU A 150 -62.91 49.99 -18.10
CA LEU A 150 -64.14 50.05 -18.95
C LEU A 150 -65.25 49.15 -18.36
N VAL A 151 -64.96 48.03 -17.77
CA VAL A 151 -65.97 47.19 -17.04
C VAL A 151 -66.50 47.93 -15.82
N ALA A 152 -65.62 48.60 -15.04
CA ALA A 152 -66.05 49.44 -13.89
C ALA A 152 -66.98 50.56 -14.27
N GLN A 153 -66.90 51.05 -15.50
CA GLN A 153 -67.77 52.10 -16.05
C GLN A 153 -68.97 51.51 -16.77
N GLY A 154 -69.14 50.19 -16.88
CA GLY A 154 -70.26 49.53 -17.54
C GLY A 154 -70.20 49.54 -19.11
N PHE A 155 -69.07 49.87 -19.73
CA PHE A 155 -68.95 49.98 -21.18
C PHE A 155 -68.66 48.62 -21.88
N ILE A 156 -68.14 47.65 -21.17
CA ILE A 156 -67.85 46.29 -21.72
C ILE A 156 -68.31 45.16 -20.77
N SER A 157 -68.51 43.95 -21.32
CA SER A 157 -69.01 42.82 -20.58
C SER A 157 -67.93 42.23 -19.64
N PRO A 158 -68.30 41.59 -18.52
CA PRO A 158 -67.39 40.83 -17.68
C PRO A 158 -66.59 39.74 -18.42
N THR A 159 -67.19 39.14 -19.44
CA THR A 159 -66.57 38.13 -20.28
C THR A 159 -65.33 38.68 -21.04
N ALA A 160 -65.38 39.94 -21.46
CA ALA A 160 -64.23 40.61 -22.09
C ALA A 160 -63.07 40.83 -21.10
N LEU A 161 -63.37 41.07 -19.83
CA LEU A 161 -62.39 41.16 -18.80
C LEU A 161 -61.75 39.76 -18.52
N ASP A 162 -62.55 38.70 -18.43
CA ASP A 162 -62.06 37.30 -18.21
C ASP A 162 -61.10 36.88 -19.33
N LEU A 163 -61.45 37.22 -20.59
CA LEU A 163 -60.57 36.97 -21.75
C LEU A 163 -59.24 37.74 -21.62
N SER A 164 -59.27 38.99 -21.19
CA SER A 164 -58.03 39.77 -21.00
C SER A 164 -57.17 39.28 -19.86
N THR A 165 -57.81 38.78 -18.79
CA THR A 165 -57.10 38.13 -17.66
C THR A 165 -56.44 36.85 -18.12
N SER A 166 -57.13 36.06 -18.94
CA SER A 166 -56.56 34.81 -19.51
C SER A 166 -55.41 35.10 -20.47
N ASN A 167 -55.53 36.15 -21.29
CA ASN A 167 -54.46 36.58 -22.20
C ASN A 167 -53.22 37.07 -21.46
N GLU A 168 -53.39 37.83 -20.38
CA GLU A 168 -52.29 38.27 -19.53
C GLU A 168 -51.60 37.08 -18.86
N ALA A 169 -52.36 36.14 -18.30
CA ALA A 169 -51.82 34.93 -17.71
C ALA A 169 -51.06 34.08 -18.74
N ALA A 170 -51.55 33.96 -19.96
CA ALA A 170 -50.85 33.27 -21.04
C ALA A 170 -49.55 34.01 -21.45
N ALA A 171 -49.56 35.33 -21.56
CA ALA A 171 -48.36 36.11 -21.85
C ALA A 171 -47.31 36.02 -20.71
N GLN A 172 -47.76 36.00 -19.45
CA GLN A 172 -46.92 35.79 -18.29
C GLN A 172 -46.26 34.40 -18.32
N ALA A 173 -47.02 33.36 -18.63
CA ALA A 173 -46.49 31.99 -18.78
C ALA A 173 -45.45 31.90 -19.91
N ASN A 174 -45.71 32.54 -21.05
CA ASN A 174 -44.76 32.61 -22.16
C ASN A 174 -43.45 33.31 -21.79
N LEU A 175 -43.51 34.39 -21.02
CA LEU A 175 -42.30 35.05 -20.51
C LEU A 175 -41.51 34.14 -19.60
N GLN A 176 -42.17 33.42 -18.68
CA GLN A 176 -41.49 32.48 -17.79
C GLN A 176 -40.80 31.37 -18.59
N ALA A 177 -41.42 30.81 -19.60
CA ALA A 177 -40.83 29.83 -20.49
C ALA A 177 -39.60 30.37 -21.23
N ALA A 178 -39.68 31.61 -21.74
CA ALA A 178 -38.57 32.27 -22.42
C ALA A 178 -37.39 32.57 -21.47
N LEU A 179 -37.65 32.98 -20.23
CA LEU A 179 -36.63 33.19 -19.21
C LEU A 179 -35.93 31.85 -18.83
N ALA A 180 -36.69 30.78 -18.73
CA ALA A 180 -36.10 29.45 -18.50
C ALA A 180 -35.16 29.03 -19.65
N ALA A 181 -35.50 29.35 -20.90
CA ALA A 181 -34.63 29.10 -22.05
C ALA A 181 -33.32 29.93 -21.98
N VAL A 182 -33.38 31.18 -21.48
CA VAL A 182 -32.19 32.02 -21.24
C VAL A 182 -31.28 31.34 -20.21
N GLU A 183 -31.82 30.85 -19.08
CA GLU A 183 -31.01 30.20 -18.07
C GLU A 183 -30.35 28.92 -18.58
N LEU A 184 -31.04 28.12 -19.39
CA LEU A 184 -30.49 26.94 -20.05
C LEU A 184 -29.32 27.29 -20.98
N ALA A 185 -29.50 28.33 -21.83
CA ALA A 185 -28.44 28.81 -22.73
C ALA A 185 -27.24 29.39 -21.95
N ARG A 186 -27.49 30.12 -20.85
CA ARG A 186 -26.47 30.66 -19.95
C ARG A 186 -25.66 29.56 -19.31
N LYS A 187 -26.32 28.50 -18.84
CA LYS A 187 -25.68 27.32 -18.28
C LYS A 187 -24.79 26.60 -19.30
N ALA A 188 -25.30 26.38 -20.51
CA ALA A 188 -24.52 25.76 -21.58
C ALA A 188 -23.27 26.57 -21.94
N ARG A 189 -23.39 27.92 -21.99
CA ARG A 189 -22.23 28.82 -22.15
C ARG A 189 -21.25 28.72 -20.99
N ALA A 190 -21.72 28.68 -19.76
CA ALA A 190 -20.87 28.52 -18.58
C ALA A 190 -20.09 27.18 -18.60
N ASP A 191 -20.68 26.12 -19.14
CA ASP A 191 -20.10 24.80 -19.26
C ASP A 191 -18.99 24.70 -20.33
N THR A 192 -18.76 25.75 -21.14
CA THR A 192 -17.57 25.87 -21.99
C THR A 192 -16.30 26.17 -21.19
N ARG A 193 -16.43 26.58 -19.93
CA ARG A 193 -15.28 26.87 -19.06
C ARG A 193 -14.90 25.59 -18.30
N LEU A 194 -13.65 25.16 -18.46
CA LEU A 194 -13.10 24.03 -17.74
C LEU A 194 -12.56 24.50 -16.40
N VAL A 195 -13.19 24.07 -15.31
CA VAL A 195 -12.80 24.44 -13.93
C VAL A 195 -12.38 23.21 -13.14
N ALA A 196 -11.44 23.39 -12.21
CA ALA A 196 -10.98 22.32 -11.33
C ALA A 196 -12.09 21.91 -10.35
N PRO A 197 -12.46 20.62 -10.28
CA PRO A 197 -13.45 20.15 -9.31
C PRO A 197 -12.86 20.00 -7.90
N ILE A 198 -11.56 19.74 -7.78
CA ILE A 198 -10.80 19.58 -6.53
C ILE A 198 -9.52 20.41 -6.59
N SER A 199 -8.94 20.69 -5.42
CA SER A 199 -7.57 21.21 -5.32
C SER A 199 -6.58 20.08 -5.40
N GLY A 200 -5.41 20.29 -6.02
CA GLY A 200 -4.38 19.26 -6.17
C GLY A 200 -3.36 19.62 -7.24
N LEU A 201 -2.71 18.62 -7.78
CA LEU A 201 -1.76 18.74 -8.88
C LEU A 201 -2.34 18.14 -10.16
N VAL A 202 -2.03 18.76 -11.29
CA VAL A 202 -2.37 18.21 -12.60
C VAL A 202 -1.48 17.01 -12.86
N ALA A 203 -2.08 15.81 -12.87
CA ALA A 203 -1.34 14.57 -13.10
C ALA A 203 -1.13 14.29 -14.59
N GLN A 204 -2.15 14.54 -15.42
CA GLN A 204 -2.10 14.25 -16.86
C GLN A 204 -2.92 15.26 -17.65
N ARG A 205 -2.44 15.58 -18.86
CA ARG A 205 -3.20 16.24 -19.90
C ARG A 205 -3.62 15.20 -20.95
N LEU A 206 -4.92 15.08 -21.17
CA LEU A 206 -5.53 14.07 -22.04
C LEU A 206 -6.05 14.68 -23.35
N ALA A 207 -6.08 16.04 -23.44
CA ALA A 207 -6.48 16.77 -24.63
C ALA A 207 -5.57 17.98 -24.87
N GLN A 208 -5.48 18.41 -26.13
CA GLN A 208 -4.65 19.53 -26.54
C GLN A 208 -5.49 20.68 -27.16
N PRO A 209 -5.03 21.94 -27.04
CA PRO A 209 -5.65 23.05 -27.74
C PRO A 209 -5.74 22.81 -29.26
N GLY A 210 -6.87 23.16 -29.88
CA GLY A 210 -7.20 22.86 -31.26
C GLY A 210 -7.98 21.56 -31.48
N GLU A 211 -8.07 20.71 -30.46
CA GLU A 211 -8.80 19.44 -30.53
C GLU A 211 -10.30 19.64 -30.29
N ARG A 212 -11.14 19.00 -31.12
CA ARG A 212 -12.60 18.99 -30.92
C ARG A 212 -12.99 17.88 -29.95
N LEU A 213 -13.53 18.27 -28.81
CA LEU A 213 -13.90 17.37 -27.74
C LEU A 213 -15.39 17.01 -27.80
N PRO A 214 -15.75 15.72 -27.75
CA PRO A 214 -17.13 15.31 -27.55
C PRO A 214 -17.55 15.52 -26.07
N LEU A 215 -18.87 15.43 -25.83
CA LEU A 215 -19.42 15.41 -24.47
C LEU A 215 -18.73 14.34 -23.62
N ASP A 216 -18.46 14.65 -22.37
CA ASP A 216 -17.76 13.78 -21.38
C ASP A 216 -16.32 13.39 -21.71
N ALA A 217 -15.71 13.96 -22.74
CA ALA A 217 -14.30 13.77 -23.03
C ALA A 217 -13.43 14.18 -21.81
N ARG A 218 -12.47 13.33 -21.43
CA ARG A 218 -11.51 13.64 -20.37
C ARG A 218 -10.47 14.61 -20.90
N VAL A 219 -10.28 15.73 -20.21
CA VAL A 219 -9.33 16.78 -20.61
C VAL A 219 -8.09 16.78 -19.73
N LEU A 220 -8.27 16.70 -18.41
CA LEU A 220 -7.21 16.70 -17.41
C LEU A 220 -7.52 15.71 -16.30
N GLN A 221 -6.47 15.20 -15.67
CA GLN A 221 -6.58 14.50 -14.39
C GLN A 221 -5.92 15.34 -13.30
N ILE A 222 -6.62 15.54 -12.19
CA ILE A 222 -6.13 16.24 -10.99
C ILE A 222 -6.09 15.22 -9.86
N VAL A 223 -5.00 15.21 -9.10
CA VAL A 223 -4.80 14.32 -7.95
C VAL A 223 -4.42 15.14 -6.72
N ASP A 224 -4.98 14.78 -5.57
CA ASP A 224 -4.60 15.36 -4.27
C ASP A 224 -3.62 14.43 -3.56
N LEU A 225 -2.35 14.83 -3.51
CA LEU A 225 -1.30 14.06 -2.86
C LEU A 225 -1.28 14.22 -1.33
N SER A 226 -2.15 15.04 -0.74
CA SER A 226 -2.23 15.21 0.71
C SER A 226 -2.73 13.96 1.44
N ARG A 227 -3.52 13.14 0.76
CA ARG A 227 -4.09 11.89 1.26
C ARG A 227 -3.78 10.75 0.30
N MET A 228 -2.75 9.99 0.65
CA MET A 228 -2.31 8.85 -0.15
C MET A 228 -2.59 7.55 0.59
N GLU A 229 -3.05 6.54 -0.14
CA GLU A 229 -3.25 5.19 0.36
C GLU A 229 -2.48 4.19 -0.51
N LEU A 230 -1.90 3.18 0.13
CA LEU A 230 -1.35 2.02 -0.56
C LEU A 230 -2.46 1.00 -0.74
N GLU A 231 -2.78 0.67 -1.97
CA GLU A 231 -3.68 -0.43 -2.32
C GLU A 231 -2.87 -1.73 -2.35
N ALA A 232 -2.82 -2.42 -1.22
CA ALA A 232 -2.02 -3.62 -1.04
C ALA A 232 -2.84 -4.89 -1.27
N ALA A 233 -2.27 -5.83 -2.01
CA ALA A 233 -2.87 -7.14 -2.23
C ALA A 233 -2.54 -8.09 -1.06
N VAL A 234 -3.55 -8.59 -0.37
CA VAL A 234 -3.44 -9.51 0.77
C VAL A 234 -4.03 -10.87 0.39
N ALA A 235 -3.30 -11.93 0.71
CA ALA A 235 -3.80 -13.29 0.49
C ALA A 235 -4.97 -13.60 1.43
N PRO A 236 -6.00 -14.36 1.00
CA PRO A 236 -7.17 -14.65 1.82
C PRO A 236 -6.86 -15.33 3.16
N GLN A 237 -5.81 -16.14 3.21
CA GLN A 237 -5.36 -16.82 4.43
C GLN A 237 -4.86 -15.86 5.49
N ASP A 238 -4.32 -14.71 5.10
CA ASP A 238 -3.72 -13.73 6.00
C ASP A 238 -4.75 -12.69 6.50
N LEU A 239 -5.94 -12.65 5.87
CA LEU A 239 -7.00 -11.71 6.25
C LEU A 239 -7.50 -11.92 7.67
N ALA A 240 -7.51 -13.17 8.17
CA ALA A 240 -7.95 -13.48 9.52
C ALA A 240 -7.07 -12.82 10.60
N LEU A 241 -5.82 -12.55 10.26
CA LEU A 241 -4.83 -11.92 11.14
C LEU A 241 -4.80 -10.39 10.99
N LEU A 242 -5.28 -9.86 9.83
CA LEU A 242 -5.22 -8.44 9.54
C LEU A 242 -6.34 -7.69 10.26
N ARG A 243 -5.99 -6.63 10.97
CA ARG A 243 -6.93 -5.76 11.70
C ARG A 243 -6.87 -4.34 11.18
N ILE A 244 -8.04 -3.68 11.12
CA ILE A 244 -8.11 -2.23 10.89
C ILE A 244 -7.45 -1.54 12.08
N GLY A 245 -6.62 -0.52 11.80
CA GLY A 245 -5.81 0.17 12.80
C GLY A 245 -4.41 -0.44 12.97
N ALA A 246 -4.10 -1.58 12.35
CA ALA A 246 -2.76 -2.15 12.39
C ALA A 246 -1.73 -1.17 11.80
N SER A 247 -0.61 -1.00 12.52
CA SER A 247 0.50 -0.17 12.06
C SER A 247 1.31 -0.88 10.98
N ALA A 248 1.79 -0.13 10.01
CA ALA A 248 2.61 -0.65 8.93
C ALA A 248 3.78 0.30 8.63
N ARG A 249 4.83 -0.25 8.02
CA ARG A 249 5.92 0.51 7.42
C ARG A 249 5.89 0.30 5.93
N VAL A 250 5.85 1.39 5.18
CA VAL A 250 5.76 1.37 3.73
C VAL A 250 7.08 1.83 3.14
N GLN A 251 7.71 0.97 2.36
CA GLN A 251 8.88 1.29 1.57
C GLN A 251 8.45 1.60 0.15
N VAL A 252 8.53 2.86 -0.23
CA VAL A 252 8.20 3.34 -1.57
C VAL A 252 9.42 3.16 -2.46
N GLU A 253 9.21 2.70 -3.68
CA GLU A 253 10.28 2.57 -4.66
C GLU A 253 10.91 3.94 -4.97
N GLY A 254 12.24 4.02 -4.88
CA GLY A 254 12.99 5.28 -5.02
C GLY A 254 13.10 6.13 -3.75
N SER A 255 12.51 5.71 -2.61
CA SER A 255 12.71 6.37 -1.31
C SER A 255 13.68 5.56 -0.44
N SER A 256 14.61 6.24 0.22
CA SER A 256 15.55 5.60 1.16
C SER A 256 14.92 5.33 2.53
N GLU A 257 13.89 6.08 2.92
CA GLU A 257 13.28 5.99 4.24
C GLU A 257 11.91 5.32 4.18
N PRO A 258 11.62 4.36 5.08
CA PRO A 258 10.30 3.78 5.20
C PRO A 258 9.33 4.79 5.83
N LEU A 259 8.15 4.91 5.26
CA LEU A 259 7.08 5.78 5.75
C LEU A 259 6.15 5.01 6.69
N ALA A 260 5.66 5.69 7.72
CA ALA A 260 4.62 5.13 8.58
C ALA A 260 3.29 5.07 7.85
N ALA A 261 2.55 3.98 8.08
CA ALA A 261 1.22 3.79 7.54
C ALA A 261 0.32 3.05 8.53
N THR A 262 -0.97 3.09 8.28
CA THR A 262 -1.98 2.40 9.10
C THR A 262 -3.03 1.79 8.20
N VAL A 263 -3.44 0.56 8.48
CA VAL A 263 -4.55 -0.11 7.78
C VAL A 263 -5.85 0.60 8.11
N VAL A 264 -6.50 1.21 7.13
CA VAL A 264 -7.73 1.98 7.32
C VAL A 264 -8.98 1.23 6.86
N ARG A 265 -8.84 0.39 5.83
CA ARG A 265 -9.93 -0.36 5.23
C ARG A 265 -9.44 -1.68 4.66
N ILE A 266 -10.32 -2.65 4.62
CA ILE A 266 -10.14 -3.93 3.92
C ILE A 266 -11.32 -4.04 2.97
N ASN A 267 -11.07 -4.32 1.69
CA ASN A 267 -12.15 -4.48 0.72
C ASN A 267 -12.98 -5.71 1.09
N PRO A 268 -14.32 -5.61 1.19
CA PRO A 268 -15.16 -6.77 1.47
C PRO A 268 -15.24 -7.77 0.32
N SER A 269 -14.80 -7.36 -0.89
CA SER A 269 -14.85 -8.18 -2.09
C SER A 269 -13.46 -8.58 -2.56
N ALA A 270 -13.27 -9.84 -2.90
CA ALA A 270 -12.08 -10.29 -3.62
C ALA A 270 -12.17 -9.87 -5.10
N GLN A 271 -11.06 -9.49 -5.69
CA GLN A 271 -11.01 -9.18 -7.11
C GLN A 271 -11.12 -10.48 -7.93
N PRO A 272 -12.07 -10.56 -8.91
CA PRO A 272 -12.17 -11.71 -9.78
C PRO A 272 -10.85 -12.00 -10.48
N GLY A 273 -10.34 -13.23 -10.34
CA GLY A 273 -9.09 -13.68 -10.97
C GLY A 273 -7.81 -13.40 -10.17
N ALA A 274 -7.77 -12.44 -9.26
CA ALA A 274 -6.55 -12.08 -8.52
C ALA A 274 -6.29 -12.95 -7.27
N ARG A 275 -7.26 -13.71 -6.80
CA ARG A 275 -7.18 -14.52 -5.55
C ARG A 275 -6.64 -13.74 -4.35
N SER A 276 -6.83 -12.43 -4.33
CA SER A 276 -6.38 -11.54 -3.27
C SER A 276 -7.49 -10.56 -2.90
N VAL A 277 -7.40 -10.00 -1.70
CA VAL A 277 -8.27 -8.94 -1.21
C VAL A 277 -7.43 -7.69 -1.04
N THR A 278 -7.95 -6.54 -1.46
CA THR A 278 -7.23 -5.28 -1.33
C THR A 278 -7.39 -4.72 0.09
N ALA A 279 -6.27 -4.47 0.74
CA ALA A 279 -6.19 -3.68 1.96
C ALA A 279 -5.69 -2.27 1.62
N TYR A 280 -6.29 -1.27 2.24
CA TYR A 280 -5.95 0.14 2.06
C TYR A 280 -5.17 0.63 3.27
N LEU A 281 -3.93 1.02 3.05
CA LEU A 281 -3.06 1.55 4.10
C LEU A 281 -2.85 3.04 3.87
N ARG A 282 -3.31 3.87 4.81
CA ARG A 282 -3.06 5.31 4.77
C ARG A 282 -1.60 5.57 5.09
N VAL A 283 -0.91 6.20 4.16
CA VAL A 283 0.51 6.54 4.28
C VAL A 283 0.64 7.97 4.81
N THR A 284 1.60 8.19 5.69
CA THR A 284 1.92 9.55 6.17
C THR A 284 2.36 10.41 5.00
N PRO A 285 1.83 11.65 4.85
CA PRO A 285 2.19 12.54 3.76
C PRO A 285 3.69 12.80 3.70
N HIS A 286 4.25 12.67 2.51
CA HIS A 286 5.68 12.91 2.26
C HIS A 286 5.88 13.46 0.85
N ALA A 287 6.90 14.32 0.66
CA ALA A 287 7.15 14.99 -0.62
C ALA A 287 7.53 14.05 -1.77
N SER A 288 8.03 12.86 -1.46
CA SER A 288 8.40 11.85 -2.47
C SER A 288 7.21 11.05 -3.02
N LEU A 289 6.03 11.15 -2.39
CA LEU A 289 4.87 10.38 -2.82
C LEU A 289 4.34 10.86 -4.18
N ARG A 290 4.04 9.92 -5.04
CA ARG A 290 3.37 10.15 -6.33
C ARG A 290 2.28 9.11 -6.54
N ASP A 291 1.21 9.49 -7.21
CA ASP A 291 0.16 8.56 -7.60
C ASP A 291 0.70 7.51 -8.59
N GLY A 292 0.39 6.25 -8.35
CA GLY A 292 0.81 5.13 -9.20
C GLY A 292 2.16 4.49 -8.85
N LEU A 293 2.94 5.04 -7.90
CA LEU A 293 4.20 4.40 -7.48
C LEU A 293 3.94 3.05 -6.81
N PHE A 294 4.84 2.10 -7.07
CA PHE A 294 4.85 0.82 -6.39
C PHE A 294 5.47 0.95 -5.00
N ALA A 295 4.90 0.25 -4.02
CA ALA A 295 5.43 0.21 -2.68
C ALA A 295 5.22 -1.17 -2.04
N ARG A 296 6.10 -1.50 -1.10
CA ARG A 296 6.00 -2.67 -0.23
C ARG A 296 5.68 -2.20 1.17
N ALA A 297 4.85 -2.96 1.87
CA ALA A 297 4.52 -2.64 3.25
C ALA A 297 4.68 -3.87 4.14
N SER A 298 5.25 -3.66 5.32
CA SER A 298 5.29 -4.66 6.39
C SER A 298 4.31 -4.23 7.47
N ILE A 299 3.21 -4.99 7.58
CA ILE A 299 2.11 -4.73 8.52
C ILE A 299 2.39 -5.50 9.81
N ALA A 300 2.37 -4.81 10.96
CA ALA A 300 2.44 -5.46 12.25
C ALA A 300 1.08 -6.11 12.58
N LEU A 301 1.06 -7.44 12.73
CA LEU A 301 -0.17 -8.20 12.98
C LEU A 301 -0.43 -8.35 14.48
N ASP A 302 0.33 -9.20 15.14
CA ASP A 302 0.15 -9.54 16.55
C ASP A 302 1.45 -9.33 17.31
N GLN A 303 1.31 -8.98 18.59
CA GLN A 303 2.43 -8.82 19.50
C GLN A 303 2.21 -9.76 20.67
N ARG A 304 3.07 -10.78 20.79
CA ARG A 304 2.98 -11.73 21.88
C ARG A 304 4.31 -11.85 22.61
N LYS A 305 4.24 -11.92 23.92
CA LYS A 305 5.41 -12.26 24.74
C LYS A 305 5.60 -13.76 24.70
N LEU A 306 6.68 -14.20 24.08
CA LEU A 306 6.99 -15.60 23.80
C LEU A 306 8.44 -15.88 24.12
N LEU A 307 8.74 -17.15 24.41
CA LEU A 307 10.12 -17.62 24.46
C LEU A 307 10.64 -17.76 23.03
N ALA A 308 11.72 -17.07 22.70
CA ALA A 308 12.27 -17.10 21.37
C ALA A 308 13.81 -17.15 21.36
N ILE A 309 14.34 -17.63 20.24
CA ILE A 309 15.76 -17.57 19.90
C ILE A 309 15.91 -16.96 18.51
N PRO A 310 17.07 -16.36 18.18
CA PRO A 310 17.35 -15.95 16.81
C PRO A 310 17.25 -17.14 15.85
N ALA A 311 16.68 -16.93 14.66
CA ALA A 311 16.56 -17.96 13.63
C ALA A 311 17.92 -18.56 13.25
N SER A 312 19.00 -17.79 13.40
CA SER A 312 20.39 -18.24 13.20
C SER A 312 20.87 -19.30 14.19
N ALA A 313 20.15 -19.54 15.29
CA ALA A 313 20.46 -20.60 16.23
C ALA A 313 19.73 -21.92 15.93
N VAL A 314 18.75 -21.91 15.05
CA VAL A 314 17.96 -23.06 14.65
C VAL A 314 18.66 -23.81 13.52
N ARG A 315 18.81 -25.11 13.68
CA ARG A 315 19.42 -26.03 12.69
C ARG A 315 18.35 -26.94 12.11
N ASN A 316 18.31 -27.01 10.75
CA ASN A 316 17.31 -27.75 9.99
C ASN A 316 17.94 -28.84 9.09
N ASP A 317 19.16 -29.27 9.39
CA ASP A 317 19.91 -30.31 8.66
C ASP A 317 19.43 -31.72 8.95
N GLN A 318 18.44 -31.89 9.82
CA GLN A 318 17.83 -33.16 10.18
C GLN A 318 16.30 -33.16 10.00
N ALA A 319 15.67 -34.31 10.17
CA ALA A 319 14.23 -34.51 10.05
C ALA A 319 13.38 -33.63 11.01
N ARG A 320 13.98 -33.19 12.12
CA ARG A 320 13.36 -32.26 13.08
C ARG A 320 14.30 -31.10 13.34
N PRO A 321 13.78 -29.88 13.44
CA PRO A 321 14.60 -28.74 13.84
C PRO A 321 15.14 -28.92 15.25
N TYR A 322 16.38 -28.47 15.47
CA TYR A 322 17.02 -28.55 16.77
C TYR A 322 17.94 -27.36 17.03
N ALA A 323 18.29 -27.10 18.27
CA ALA A 323 19.38 -26.23 18.65
C ALA A 323 20.45 -26.97 19.44
N LEU A 324 21.66 -26.44 19.43
CA LEU A 324 22.72 -26.92 20.30
C LEU A 324 22.69 -26.13 21.61
N ARG A 325 22.15 -26.74 22.67
CA ARG A 325 22.11 -26.18 24.02
C ARG A 325 23.44 -26.42 24.71
N ILE A 326 23.90 -25.46 25.46
CA ILE A 326 25.12 -25.54 26.23
C ILE A 326 24.79 -26.03 27.63
N GLU A 327 25.29 -27.23 28.00
CA GLU A 327 25.22 -27.76 29.34
C GLU A 327 26.65 -27.83 29.95
N GLY A 328 26.92 -26.93 30.90
CA GLY A 328 28.28 -26.77 31.41
C GLY A 328 29.25 -26.36 30.31
N ASN A 329 30.17 -27.24 29.91
CA ASN A 329 31.16 -27.04 28.85
C ASN A 329 30.90 -27.94 27.63
N SER A 330 29.72 -28.48 27.46
CA SER A 330 29.39 -29.38 26.35
C SER A 330 28.19 -28.90 25.54
N ALA A 331 28.23 -29.11 24.22
CA ALA A 331 27.10 -28.89 23.35
C ALA A 331 26.19 -30.11 23.35
N VAL A 332 24.92 -29.91 23.70
CA VAL A 332 23.90 -30.97 23.71
C VAL A 332 22.84 -30.64 22.68
N ARG A 333 22.54 -31.61 21.83
CA ARG A 333 21.49 -31.46 20.82
C ARG A 333 20.11 -31.50 21.47
N GLN A 334 19.36 -30.44 21.35
CA GLN A 334 18.00 -30.30 21.87
C GLN A 334 17.00 -30.18 20.72
N PRO A 335 16.12 -31.19 20.50
CA PRO A 335 15.03 -31.08 19.53
C PRO A 335 14.09 -29.96 19.93
N LEU A 336 13.61 -29.20 18.92
CA LEU A 336 12.74 -28.07 19.12
C LEU A 336 11.39 -28.26 18.42
N THR A 337 10.36 -27.75 19.05
CA THR A 337 9.09 -27.46 18.36
C THR A 337 9.02 -25.95 18.15
N LEU A 338 9.07 -25.55 16.89
CA LEU A 338 9.06 -24.16 16.50
C LEU A 338 7.62 -23.66 16.36
N GLY A 339 7.40 -22.39 16.72
CA GLY A 339 6.15 -21.67 16.52
C GLY A 339 6.29 -20.59 15.45
N GLN A 340 5.79 -19.42 15.76
CA GLN A 340 5.77 -18.27 14.84
C GLN A 340 7.16 -17.63 14.71
N GLN A 341 7.41 -17.04 13.54
CA GLN A 341 8.57 -16.19 13.29
C GLN A 341 8.15 -14.72 13.36
N GLY A 342 9.07 -13.86 13.79
CA GLY A 342 8.80 -12.43 13.86
C GLY A 342 10.04 -11.62 14.22
N LEU A 343 9.89 -10.30 14.21
CA LEU A 343 10.93 -9.40 14.67
C LEU A 343 10.73 -9.03 16.14
N PRO A 344 11.82 -8.80 16.90
CA PRO A 344 11.70 -8.32 18.27
C PRO A 344 11.12 -6.90 18.29
N ALA A 345 10.19 -6.66 19.23
CA ALA A 345 9.65 -5.33 19.45
C ALA A 345 10.69 -4.36 20.03
N ASP A 346 11.68 -4.89 20.77
CA ASP A 346 12.76 -4.10 21.38
C ASP A 346 13.78 -3.66 20.33
N ALA A 347 13.90 -2.35 20.14
CA ALA A 347 14.86 -1.75 19.20
C ALA A 347 16.33 -1.98 19.59
N LYS A 348 16.62 -2.42 20.84
CA LYS A 348 17.99 -2.70 21.31
C LYS A 348 18.50 -4.06 20.84
N LEU A 349 17.59 -4.96 20.43
CA LEU A 349 17.96 -6.25 19.89
C LEU A 349 18.27 -6.13 18.39
N PRO A 350 19.20 -6.98 17.88
CA PRO A 350 19.46 -7.00 16.45
C PRO A 350 18.19 -7.27 15.67
N ARG A 351 17.95 -6.51 14.62
CA ARG A 351 16.82 -6.71 13.67
C ARG A 351 17.09 -7.91 12.79
N GLN A 352 16.99 -9.06 13.36
CA GLN A 352 17.05 -10.37 12.70
C GLN A 352 15.80 -11.15 13.04
N ASP A 353 15.48 -12.14 12.24
CA ASP A 353 14.33 -13.00 12.47
C ASP A 353 14.55 -13.83 13.75
N TRP A 354 13.54 -13.81 14.61
CA TRP A 354 13.46 -14.64 15.79
C TRP A 354 12.35 -15.68 15.61
N VAL A 355 12.53 -16.83 16.22
CA VAL A 355 11.59 -17.95 16.14
C VAL A 355 11.10 -18.29 17.53
N GLU A 356 9.79 -18.40 17.66
CA GLU A 356 9.14 -18.89 18.88
C GLU A 356 9.54 -20.34 19.18
N ILE A 357 9.84 -20.62 20.42
CA ILE A 357 10.08 -21.98 20.92
C ILE A 357 8.88 -22.43 21.74
N VAL A 358 8.07 -23.31 21.15
CA VAL A 358 6.90 -23.88 21.81
C VAL A 358 7.34 -24.95 22.84
N SER A 359 8.39 -25.72 22.50
CA SER A 359 8.96 -26.70 23.42
C SER A 359 10.42 -27.01 23.07
N GLY A 360 11.20 -27.43 24.07
CA GLY A 360 12.59 -27.87 23.91
C GLY A 360 13.60 -27.00 24.65
N LEU A 361 13.35 -25.74 24.92
CA LEU A 361 14.22 -24.83 25.68
C LEU A 361 13.46 -24.12 26.79
N ARG A 362 14.20 -23.57 27.75
CA ARG A 362 13.72 -22.73 28.84
C ARG A 362 14.32 -21.33 28.74
N ALA A 363 13.66 -20.37 29.33
CA ALA A 363 14.21 -19.01 29.43
C ALA A 363 15.57 -19.03 30.16
N GLY A 364 16.59 -18.41 29.58
CA GLY A 364 17.95 -18.39 30.07
C GLY A 364 18.85 -19.51 29.52
N ASP A 365 18.32 -20.52 28.82
CA ASP A 365 19.16 -21.53 28.17
C ASP A 365 20.07 -20.87 27.12
N ARG A 366 21.35 -21.28 27.14
CA ARG A 366 22.34 -20.82 26.16
C ARG A 366 22.35 -21.75 24.97
N VAL A 367 22.32 -21.21 23.78
CA VAL A 367 22.35 -21.94 22.52
C VAL A 367 23.46 -21.43 21.62
N LEU A 368 23.98 -22.30 20.76
CA LEU A 368 25.00 -21.94 19.78
C LEU A 368 24.36 -21.41 18.51
N ALA A 369 24.90 -20.31 18.01
CA ALA A 369 24.57 -19.83 16.68
C ALA A 369 25.05 -20.79 15.59
N ALA A 370 24.41 -20.80 14.42
CA ALA A 370 24.85 -21.62 13.29
C ALA A 370 26.22 -21.19 12.74
N SER A 371 26.65 -19.96 12.99
CA SER A 371 27.99 -19.44 12.68
C SER A 371 29.14 -20.25 13.35
N ALA A 372 28.88 -20.90 14.47
CA ALA A 372 29.84 -21.79 15.13
C ALA A 372 30.19 -23.07 14.32
N GLY A 373 29.56 -23.25 13.13
CA GLY A 373 29.82 -24.38 12.23
C GLY A 373 29.18 -25.69 12.69
N LEU A 374 29.64 -26.80 12.11
CA LEU A 374 29.18 -28.15 12.47
C LEU A 374 29.83 -28.58 13.78
N VAL A 375 29.09 -28.45 14.87
CA VAL A 375 29.52 -28.92 16.20
C VAL A 375 28.83 -30.25 16.48
N PRO A 376 29.60 -31.35 16.71
CA PRO A 376 29.01 -32.64 17.03
C PRO A 376 28.38 -32.64 18.43
N ASP A 377 27.38 -33.50 18.61
CA ASP A 377 26.73 -33.70 19.90
C ASP A 377 27.75 -34.16 20.95
N GLY A 378 27.73 -33.58 22.13
CA GLY A 378 28.70 -33.85 23.19
C GLY A 378 30.07 -33.20 23.05
N ALA A 379 30.29 -32.34 22.03
CA ALA A 379 31.56 -31.64 21.85
C ALA A 379 31.89 -30.75 23.06
N ARG A 380 33.16 -30.80 23.52
CA ARG A 380 33.64 -29.92 24.59
C ARG A 380 33.85 -28.51 24.03
N LEU A 381 33.30 -27.53 24.74
CA LEU A 381 33.34 -26.14 24.37
C LEU A 381 34.21 -25.37 25.34
N LYS A 382 35.09 -24.55 24.81
CA LYS A 382 35.84 -23.57 25.61
C LYS A 382 35.06 -22.25 25.59
N LEU A 383 34.35 -21.97 26.66
CA LEU A 383 33.56 -20.75 26.80
C LEU A 383 34.52 -19.56 26.98
N PRO A 384 34.25 -18.40 26.30
CA PRO A 384 35.04 -17.22 26.53
C PRO A 384 34.96 -16.78 28.00
N SER A 385 36.09 -16.48 28.60
CA SER A 385 36.26 -16.18 30.05
C SER A 385 35.60 -14.86 30.51
N SER A 386 34.92 -14.12 29.64
CA SER A 386 34.24 -12.88 29.99
C SER A 386 32.85 -12.87 29.38
N ALA A 387 31.84 -13.21 30.20
CA ALA A 387 30.50 -12.67 29.93
C ALA A 387 30.59 -11.12 30.05
N PRO A 388 30.08 -10.35 29.08
CA PRO A 388 29.90 -8.93 29.33
C PRO A 388 28.94 -8.79 30.52
N ALA A 389 29.43 -8.21 31.62
CA ALA A 389 28.61 -7.85 32.76
C ALA A 389 27.42 -7.02 32.24
N ALA A 390 26.20 -7.41 32.64
CA ALA A 390 25.02 -6.57 32.42
C ALA A 390 25.35 -5.15 32.86
N PRO A 391 25.03 -4.10 32.08
CA PRO A 391 25.27 -2.75 32.50
C PRO A 391 24.56 -2.52 33.83
N ALA A 392 25.36 -2.20 34.86
CA ALA A 392 24.88 -1.85 36.18
C ALA A 392 23.83 -0.73 36.00
N ALA A 393 22.68 -0.93 36.63
CA ALA A 393 21.64 0.10 36.66
C ALA A 393 22.26 1.42 37.13
N PRO A 394 22.02 2.55 36.48
CA PRO A 394 22.53 3.83 36.91
C PRO A 394 22.02 4.09 38.34
N ALA A 395 22.94 4.33 39.27
CA ALA A 395 22.64 4.73 40.63
C ALA A 395 21.69 5.95 40.58
N ALA A 396 20.58 5.87 41.31
CA ALA A 396 19.66 6.96 41.44
C ALA A 396 20.39 8.25 41.87
N PRO A 397 20.15 9.41 41.25
CA PRO A 397 20.76 10.66 41.68
C PRO A 397 20.29 10.98 43.10
N ALA A 398 21.26 11.25 43.97
CA ALA A 398 20.99 11.69 45.33
C ALA A 398 20.07 12.94 45.30
N ALA A 399 19.03 12.89 46.09
CA ALA A 399 18.12 14.02 46.29
C ALA A 399 18.89 15.29 46.74
N PRO A 400 18.60 16.46 46.18
CA PRO A 400 19.21 17.70 46.66
C PRO A 400 18.74 18.01 48.06
N ALA A 401 19.69 18.36 48.93
CA ALA A 401 19.46 18.77 50.30
C ALA A 401 18.55 20.01 50.32
N ALA A 402 17.56 19.98 51.18
CA ALA A 402 16.62 21.10 51.45
C ALA A 402 17.39 22.34 51.96
N PRO A 403 17.08 23.55 51.49
CA PRO A 403 17.68 24.77 52.04
C PRO A 403 17.12 25.06 53.43
N ALA A 404 18.00 25.46 54.31
CA ALA A 404 17.69 25.86 55.68
C ALA A 404 16.74 27.09 55.75
N PRO A 405 15.92 27.24 56.78
CA PRO A 405 14.96 28.34 56.90
C PRO A 405 15.69 29.66 57.24
N THR A 406 15.56 30.68 56.39
CA THR A 406 15.98 32.05 56.64
C THR A 406 14.95 32.72 57.58
N THR A 407 15.45 33.17 58.71
CA THR A 407 14.75 34.00 59.71
C THR A 407 14.43 35.40 59.11
N PRO A 408 13.21 35.96 59.32
CA PRO A 408 12.92 37.33 58.89
C PRO A 408 13.49 38.34 59.86
N ALA A 409 14.37 39.26 59.34
CA ALA A 409 14.78 40.47 60.05
C ALA A 409 13.70 41.55 59.90
N ALA A 410 13.30 42.12 61.04
CA ALA A 410 12.39 43.26 61.16
C ALA A 410 13.00 44.53 60.56
N ARG A 411 12.22 45.23 59.72
CA ARG A 411 11.93 46.68 59.76
C ARG A 411 10.91 47.04 58.68
#